data_cf99d08c82455a8cbd09d6c05300d3bb
#
_entry.id   cf99d08c82455a8cbd09d6c05300d3bb
#
_cell.length_a   1.000
_cell.length_b   1.000
_cell.length_c   1.000
_cell.angle_alpha   90.00
_cell.angle_beta   90.00
_cell.angle_gamma   90.00
#
_symmetry.space_group_name_H-M   'P 1'
#
loop_
_entity.id
_entity.type
_entity.pdbx_description
1 polymer ?
#
loop_
_entity_poly.entity_id
_entity_poly.type
_entity_poly.pdbx_seq_one_letter_code
_entity_poly.pdbx_strand_id
1 'polypeptide(L)'
;MMKPRDFDQSKKYPMLLNVHGGPHTQYGETYFDEAQMQTAAGFVVVMSNPRGSSGREQAWGQAILGRKHPVAPGSGWGDADVKDVLAVLDGALAKYPFIDGKRVGMLGGSYGGYMATMLAGCHSDRFKAICSERAVNNMLSEEWTSDIGTVFRVEHGPNHLEDEAEYVRMSPIRHVRNIDVPMLIIHSENDLRCPINQAEELFMALRLLKKDVTFYRFPGETHELSRSGSPLHRVQRAEIILDFFTSKLNA
;
A
#
# COMPACT_ATOMS: atom_id res chain seq x y z
N MET A 1 -14.77 -8.50 1.96
CA MET A 1 -13.95 -9.50 2.67
C MET A 1 -14.09 -10.84 1.99
N MET A 2 -12.98 -11.56 1.80
CA MET A 2 -12.96 -12.92 1.25
C MET A 2 -12.41 -13.89 2.30
N LYS A 3 -12.84 -15.15 2.25
CA LYS A 3 -12.47 -16.20 3.20
C LYS A 3 -11.76 -17.34 2.49
N PRO A 4 -10.91 -18.12 3.17
CA PRO A 4 -10.34 -19.34 2.62
C PRO A 4 -11.42 -20.30 2.10
N ARG A 5 -11.08 -21.14 1.11
CA ARG A 5 -12.02 -22.09 0.50
C ARG A 5 -12.66 -23.03 1.54
N ASP A 6 -11.86 -23.59 2.43
CA ASP A 6 -12.30 -24.54 3.46
C ASP A 6 -12.47 -23.81 4.81
N PHE A 7 -13.19 -22.68 4.78
CA PHE A 7 -13.39 -21.82 5.93
C PHE A 7 -14.20 -22.52 7.02
N ASP A 8 -13.61 -22.55 8.22
CA ASP A 8 -14.23 -23.06 9.44
C ASP A 8 -14.34 -21.93 10.47
N GLN A 9 -15.55 -21.56 10.84
CA GLN A 9 -15.81 -20.44 11.76
C GLN A 9 -15.24 -20.65 13.17
N SER A 10 -14.92 -21.89 13.55
CA SER A 10 -14.32 -22.23 14.85
C SER A 10 -12.82 -21.98 14.92
N LYS A 11 -12.16 -21.81 13.76
CA LYS A 11 -10.73 -21.59 13.64
C LYS A 11 -10.36 -20.10 13.63
N LYS A 12 -9.09 -19.82 13.91
CA LYS A 12 -8.47 -18.50 13.77
C LYS A 12 -7.62 -18.43 12.52
N TYR A 13 -7.77 -17.37 11.75
CA TYR A 13 -7.09 -17.17 10.48
C TYR A 13 -6.20 -15.90 10.51
N PRO A 14 -5.01 -15.95 9.91
CA PRO A 14 -4.27 -14.74 9.61
C PRO A 14 -5.05 -13.89 8.60
N MET A 15 -4.88 -12.57 8.66
CA MET A 15 -5.56 -11.63 7.77
C MET A 15 -4.55 -10.86 6.92
N LEU A 16 -4.92 -10.64 5.66
CA LEU A 16 -4.28 -9.66 4.78
C LEU A 16 -5.22 -8.48 4.53
N LEU A 17 -4.76 -7.28 4.85
CA LEU A 17 -5.43 -6.03 4.53
C LEU A 17 -4.88 -5.51 3.22
N ASN A 18 -5.68 -5.51 2.16
CA ASN A 18 -5.29 -5.02 0.84
C ASN A 18 -5.79 -3.59 0.63
N VAL A 19 -4.91 -2.71 0.20
CA VAL A 19 -5.25 -1.34 -0.21
C VAL A 19 -4.93 -1.17 -1.70
N HIS A 20 -5.94 -0.69 -2.46
CA HIS A 20 -5.79 -0.49 -3.90
C HIS A 20 -4.88 0.68 -4.26
N GLY A 21 -4.40 0.71 -5.50
CA GLY A 21 -3.70 1.84 -6.10
C GLY A 21 -4.66 2.99 -6.46
N GLY A 22 -4.15 3.96 -7.15
CA GLY A 22 -4.90 5.13 -7.60
C GLY A 22 -4.31 6.42 -7.03
N PRO A 23 -4.93 7.10 -6.04
CA PRO A 23 -6.00 6.69 -5.11
C PRO A 23 -7.42 6.64 -5.67
N HIS A 24 -7.71 7.38 -6.74
CA HIS A 24 -9.06 7.56 -7.30
C HIS A 24 -9.56 6.36 -8.12
N THR A 25 -9.34 5.15 -7.60
CA THR A 25 -9.92 3.89 -8.09
C THR A 25 -10.76 3.24 -6.99
N GLN A 26 -11.21 2.01 -7.18
CA GLN A 26 -11.96 1.29 -6.16
C GLN A 26 -11.83 -0.23 -6.32
N TYR A 27 -11.95 -0.96 -5.23
CA TYR A 27 -12.36 -2.35 -5.26
C TYR A 27 -13.87 -2.45 -5.50
N GLY A 28 -14.28 -3.43 -6.28
CA GLY A 28 -15.68 -3.75 -6.54
C GLY A 28 -16.00 -5.21 -6.24
N GLU A 29 -17.25 -5.60 -6.49
CA GLU A 29 -17.72 -7.00 -6.38
C GLU A 29 -17.41 -7.77 -7.69
N THR A 30 -16.11 -7.81 -8.05
CA THR A 30 -15.62 -8.51 -9.25
C THR A 30 -14.62 -9.58 -8.85
N TYR A 31 -14.28 -10.45 -9.80
CA TYR A 31 -13.17 -11.37 -9.63
C TYR A 31 -11.87 -10.59 -9.49
N PHE A 32 -11.13 -10.88 -8.41
CA PHE A 32 -9.85 -10.29 -8.12
C PHE A 32 -8.86 -11.42 -7.81
N ASP A 33 -8.02 -11.74 -8.78
CA ASP A 33 -7.12 -12.90 -8.76
C ASP A 33 -6.15 -12.90 -7.58
N GLU A 34 -5.58 -11.76 -7.22
CA GLU A 34 -4.67 -11.65 -6.08
C GLU A 34 -5.35 -12.07 -4.77
N ALA A 35 -6.57 -11.58 -4.52
CA ALA A 35 -7.32 -11.97 -3.33
C ALA A 35 -7.72 -13.46 -3.35
N GLN A 36 -7.98 -14.02 -4.54
CA GLN A 36 -8.23 -15.47 -4.69
C GLN A 36 -6.99 -16.28 -4.32
N MET A 37 -5.81 -15.91 -4.81
CA MET A 37 -4.55 -16.58 -4.46
C MET A 37 -4.26 -16.49 -2.96
N GLN A 38 -4.47 -15.31 -2.36
CA GLN A 38 -4.29 -15.09 -0.92
C GLN A 38 -5.24 -15.95 -0.08
N THR A 39 -6.52 -16.03 -0.47
CA THR A 39 -7.49 -16.89 0.24
C THR A 39 -7.21 -18.38 0.03
N ALA A 40 -6.71 -18.79 -1.13
CA ALA A 40 -6.26 -20.17 -1.38
C ALA A 40 -5.06 -20.54 -0.51
N ALA A 41 -4.20 -19.57 -0.16
CA ALA A 41 -3.08 -19.74 0.78
C ALA A 41 -3.52 -19.72 2.26
N GLY A 42 -4.81 -19.61 2.55
CA GLY A 42 -5.37 -19.69 3.91
C GLY A 42 -5.58 -18.38 4.63
N PHE A 43 -5.41 -17.22 3.96
CA PHE A 43 -5.63 -15.91 4.56
C PHE A 43 -7.10 -15.48 4.44
N VAL A 44 -7.60 -14.79 5.46
CA VAL A 44 -8.76 -13.92 5.31
C VAL A 44 -8.28 -12.62 4.66
N VAL A 45 -8.95 -12.18 3.59
CA VAL A 45 -8.58 -10.98 2.86
C VAL A 45 -9.63 -9.90 3.06
N VAL A 46 -9.20 -8.74 3.56
CA VAL A 46 -10.02 -7.55 3.73
C VAL A 46 -9.58 -6.48 2.74
N MET A 47 -10.53 -5.92 2.01
CA MET A 47 -10.34 -4.85 1.04
C MET A 47 -11.32 -3.72 1.34
N SER A 48 -10.90 -2.48 1.17
CA SER A 48 -11.75 -1.31 1.42
C SER A 48 -11.47 -0.20 0.44
N ASN A 49 -12.41 0.73 0.37
CA ASN A 49 -12.31 1.96 -0.43
C ASN A 49 -12.28 3.14 0.53
N PRO A 50 -11.10 3.56 1.03
CA PRO A 50 -10.96 4.72 1.92
C PRO A 50 -11.30 6.03 1.20
N ARG A 51 -11.40 7.14 1.93
CA ARG A 51 -11.49 8.47 1.31
C ARG A 51 -10.38 8.67 0.29
N GLY A 52 -10.70 9.29 -0.82
CA GLY A 52 -9.88 9.34 -2.02
C GLY A 52 -10.32 8.36 -3.11
N SER A 53 -10.96 7.24 -2.73
CA SER A 53 -11.45 6.26 -3.71
C SER A 53 -12.61 6.79 -4.55
N SER A 54 -12.79 6.23 -5.75
CA SER A 54 -13.97 6.46 -6.60
C SER A 54 -15.18 5.62 -6.14
N GLY A 55 -16.29 5.73 -6.86
CA GLY A 55 -17.51 4.93 -6.61
C GLY A 55 -18.43 5.48 -5.54
N ARG A 56 -18.13 6.67 -4.99
CA ARG A 56 -18.97 7.42 -4.06
C ARG A 56 -19.15 8.85 -4.57
N GLU A 57 -19.78 9.70 -3.77
CA GLU A 57 -19.94 11.13 -4.03
C GLU A 57 -18.58 11.84 -4.23
N GLN A 58 -18.58 12.94 -4.97
CA GLN A 58 -17.37 13.70 -5.29
C GLN A 58 -16.58 14.12 -4.03
N ALA A 59 -17.26 14.50 -2.96
CA ALA A 59 -16.61 14.87 -1.70
C ALA A 59 -15.76 13.74 -1.09
N TRP A 60 -16.13 12.48 -1.32
CA TRP A 60 -15.34 11.33 -0.88
C TRP A 60 -13.99 11.26 -1.60
N GLY A 61 -13.99 11.41 -2.94
CA GLY A 61 -12.76 11.46 -3.72
C GLY A 61 -11.89 12.67 -3.39
N GLN A 62 -12.51 13.84 -3.20
CA GLN A 62 -11.80 15.09 -2.91
C GLN A 62 -11.25 15.17 -1.48
N ALA A 63 -11.66 14.31 -0.57
CA ALA A 63 -11.29 14.39 0.85
C ALA A 63 -9.78 14.32 1.12
N ILE A 64 -9.00 13.77 0.20
CA ILE A 64 -7.54 13.63 0.31
C ILE A 64 -6.74 14.55 -0.63
N LEU A 65 -7.40 15.46 -1.34
CA LEU A 65 -6.70 16.50 -2.07
C LEU A 65 -5.84 17.33 -1.13
N GLY A 66 -4.82 17.98 -1.66
CA GLY A 66 -3.90 18.77 -0.86
C GLY A 66 -4.59 19.81 0.03
N ARG A 67 -4.01 20.09 1.18
CA ARG A 67 -4.57 21.04 2.16
C ARG A 67 -4.70 22.47 1.61
N LYS A 68 -3.90 22.82 0.62
CA LYS A 68 -3.94 24.11 -0.10
C LYS A 68 -4.47 23.97 -1.52
N HIS A 69 -5.23 22.91 -1.81
CA HIS A 69 -5.84 22.74 -3.13
C HIS A 69 -6.80 23.89 -3.42
N PRO A 70 -6.70 24.58 -4.59
CA PRO A 70 -7.37 25.88 -4.80
C PRO A 70 -8.89 25.78 -4.90
N VAL A 71 -9.44 24.61 -5.22
CA VAL A 71 -10.88 24.43 -5.45
C VAL A 71 -11.53 23.62 -4.32
N ALA A 72 -10.87 22.56 -3.86
CA ALA A 72 -11.40 21.63 -2.86
C ALA A 72 -10.29 21.21 -1.89
N PRO A 73 -9.94 22.06 -0.90
CA PRO A 73 -8.95 21.69 0.11
C PRO A 73 -9.38 20.44 0.87
N GLY A 74 -8.52 19.43 0.87
CA GLY A 74 -8.71 18.16 1.57
C GLY A 74 -7.75 18.01 2.74
N SER A 75 -7.47 16.75 3.11
CA SER A 75 -6.53 16.43 4.19
C SER A 75 -5.08 16.27 3.71
N GLY A 76 -4.87 16.17 2.41
CA GLY A 76 -3.66 15.60 1.83
C GLY A 76 -3.59 14.09 2.06
N TRP A 77 -2.71 13.43 1.33
CA TRP A 77 -2.44 12.00 1.55
C TRP A 77 -1.84 11.76 2.94
N GLY A 78 -2.11 10.58 3.51
CA GLY A 78 -1.54 10.15 4.78
C GLY A 78 -2.21 10.72 6.03
N ASP A 79 -3.46 11.16 5.93
CA ASP A 79 -4.23 11.66 7.07
C ASP A 79 -5.62 11.00 7.13
N ALA A 80 -6.61 11.50 6.39
CA ALA A 80 -7.97 10.98 6.43
C ALA A 80 -8.06 9.54 5.90
N ASP A 81 -7.32 9.24 4.86
CA ASP A 81 -7.16 7.93 4.25
C ASP A 81 -6.54 6.88 5.19
N VAL A 82 -5.49 7.26 5.93
CA VAL A 82 -4.86 6.42 6.95
C VAL A 82 -5.88 6.08 8.06
N LYS A 83 -6.64 7.08 8.53
CA LYS A 83 -7.68 6.88 9.55
C LYS A 83 -8.75 5.90 9.08
N ASP A 84 -9.15 5.98 7.81
CA ASP A 84 -10.15 5.09 7.24
C ASP A 84 -9.65 3.64 7.13
N VAL A 85 -8.40 3.45 6.69
CA VAL A 85 -7.79 2.11 6.60
C VAL A 85 -7.66 1.47 7.99
N LEU A 86 -7.27 2.25 9.00
CA LEU A 86 -7.21 1.76 10.38
C LEU A 86 -8.62 1.46 10.94
N ALA A 87 -9.60 2.28 10.63
CA ALA A 87 -11.00 2.03 11.05
C ALA A 87 -11.54 0.74 10.42
N VAL A 88 -11.19 0.44 9.17
CA VAL A 88 -11.53 -0.84 8.53
C VAL A 88 -10.84 -2.02 9.21
N LEU A 89 -9.56 -1.88 9.55
CA LEU A 89 -8.83 -2.90 10.32
C LEU A 89 -9.52 -3.17 11.67
N ASP A 90 -9.79 -2.12 12.45
CA ASP A 90 -10.42 -2.24 13.75
C ASP A 90 -11.83 -2.83 13.65
N GLY A 91 -12.61 -2.36 12.69
CA GLY A 91 -13.95 -2.89 12.42
C GLY A 91 -13.94 -4.36 12.00
N ALA A 92 -12.96 -4.78 11.21
CA ALA A 92 -12.82 -6.19 10.81
C ALA A 92 -12.47 -7.08 12.01
N LEU A 93 -11.52 -6.65 12.84
CA LEU A 93 -11.12 -7.39 14.05
C LEU A 93 -12.25 -7.49 15.07
N ALA A 94 -13.01 -6.43 15.25
CA ALA A 94 -14.14 -6.41 16.17
C ALA A 94 -15.32 -7.27 15.66
N LYS A 95 -15.61 -7.21 14.36
CA LYS A 95 -16.79 -7.87 13.77
C LYS A 95 -16.58 -9.37 13.51
N TYR A 96 -15.35 -9.79 13.24
CA TYR A 96 -15.05 -11.14 12.77
C TYR A 96 -14.12 -11.88 13.73
N PRO A 97 -14.66 -12.57 14.75
CA PRO A 97 -13.88 -13.22 15.79
C PRO A 97 -12.97 -14.35 15.29
N PHE A 98 -13.16 -14.84 14.07
CA PHE A 98 -12.28 -15.81 13.43
C PHE A 98 -10.98 -15.19 12.88
N ILE A 99 -10.83 -13.86 12.84
CA ILE A 99 -9.57 -13.22 12.48
C ILE A 99 -8.64 -13.23 13.70
N ASP A 100 -7.39 -13.64 13.49
CA ASP A 100 -6.35 -13.52 14.50
C ASP A 100 -5.69 -12.15 14.42
N GLY A 101 -6.03 -11.25 15.33
CA GLY A 101 -5.48 -9.89 15.38
C GLY A 101 -3.97 -9.81 15.63
N LYS A 102 -3.31 -10.92 16.01
CA LYS A 102 -1.85 -10.99 16.15
C LYS A 102 -1.15 -11.38 14.85
N ARG A 103 -1.90 -11.81 13.84
CA ARG A 103 -1.40 -12.27 12.54
C ARG A 103 -2.02 -11.47 11.41
N VAL A 104 -1.78 -10.16 11.46
CA VAL A 104 -2.26 -9.21 10.44
C VAL A 104 -1.10 -8.79 9.55
N GLY A 105 -1.24 -9.05 8.26
CA GLY A 105 -0.38 -8.49 7.21
C GLY A 105 -1.09 -7.40 6.42
N MET A 106 -0.31 -6.55 5.78
CA MET A 106 -0.84 -5.52 4.87
C MET A 106 -0.05 -5.49 3.58
N LEU A 107 -0.74 -5.24 2.48
CA LEU A 107 -0.09 -5.02 1.18
C LEU A 107 -0.90 -4.08 0.30
N GLY A 108 -0.17 -3.48 -0.64
CA GLY A 108 -0.76 -2.67 -1.68
C GLY A 108 0.28 -2.22 -2.70
N GLY A 109 -0.19 -1.82 -3.87
CA GLY A 109 0.65 -1.33 -4.96
C GLY A 109 0.34 0.12 -5.32
N SER A 110 1.36 0.88 -5.79
CA SER A 110 1.20 2.29 -6.16
C SER A 110 0.79 3.12 -4.93
N TYR A 111 -0.32 3.83 -4.98
CA TYR A 111 -0.89 4.47 -3.80
C TYR A 111 -1.13 3.47 -2.64
N GLY A 112 -1.54 2.23 -2.92
CA GLY A 112 -1.65 1.19 -1.89
C GLY A 112 -0.29 0.83 -1.27
N GLY A 113 0.79 0.87 -2.05
CA GLY A 113 2.17 0.72 -1.56
C GLY A 113 2.63 1.92 -0.72
N TYR A 114 2.25 3.13 -1.13
CA TYR A 114 2.37 4.35 -0.33
C TYR A 114 1.74 4.16 1.05
N MET A 115 0.47 3.73 1.07
CA MET A 115 -0.28 3.47 2.31
C MET A 115 0.40 2.38 3.17
N ALA A 116 0.92 1.32 2.53
CA ALA A 116 1.64 0.26 3.23
C ALA A 116 2.89 0.80 3.94
N THR A 117 3.70 1.62 3.26
CA THR A 117 4.88 2.25 3.86
C THR A 117 4.51 3.28 4.93
N MET A 118 3.45 4.07 4.70
CA MET A 118 2.96 5.06 5.67
C MET A 118 2.53 4.37 6.97
N LEU A 119 1.74 3.29 6.88
CA LEU A 119 1.30 2.53 8.04
C LEU A 119 2.46 1.77 8.71
N ALA A 120 3.43 1.29 7.95
CA ALA A 120 4.65 0.71 8.53
C ALA A 120 5.39 1.73 9.42
N GLY A 121 5.45 2.99 9.00
CA GLY A 121 6.15 4.04 9.75
C GLY A 121 5.36 4.68 10.88
N CYS A 122 4.03 4.72 10.77
CA CYS A 122 3.18 5.40 11.77
C CYS A 122 2.45 4.44 12.72
N HIS A 123 2.25 3.18 12.32
CA HIS A 123 1.45 2.18 13.03
C HIS A 123 2.05 0.77 12.90
N SER A 124 3.38 0.67 13.04
CA SER A 124 4.15 -0.57 12.89
C SER A 124 3.64 -1.71 13.77
N ASP A 125 3.20 -1.37 14.98
CA ASP A 125 2.68 -2.28 16.00
C ASP A 125 1.36 -2.98 15.61
N ARG A 126 0.66 -2.46 14.61
CA ARG A 126 -0.62 -3.02 14.14
C ARG A 126 -0.44 -4.20 13.19
N PHE A 127 0.76 -4.42 12.68
CA PHE A 127 1.03 -5.40 11.63
C PHE A 127 2.19 -6.32 11.98
N LYS A 128 2.11 -7.56 11.53
CA LYS A 128 3.17 -8.57 11.68
C LYS A 128 4.12 -8.61 10.48
N ALA A 129 3.65 -8.18 9.30
CA ALA A 129 4.41 -8.09 8.06
C ALA A 129 3.73 -7.12 7.09
N ILE A 130 4.52 -6.39 6.28
CA ILE A 130 4.00 -5.43 5.30
C ILE A 130 4.72 -5.62 3.95
N CYS A 131 3.95 -5.65 2.86
CA CYS A 131 4.47 -5.61 1.50
C CYS A 131 4.12 -4.27 0.84
N SER A 132 5.15 -3.51 0.45
CA SER A 132 5.03 -2.24 -0.29
C SER A 132 5.49 -2.48 -1.73
N GLU A 133 4.57 -2.37 -2.68
CA GLU A 133 4.84 -2.64 -4.08
C GLU A 133 4.70 -1.37 -4.93
N ARG A 134 5.66 -1.11 -5.84
CA ARG A 134 5.65 0.03 -6.78
C ARG A 134 5.09 1.32 -6.14
N ALA A 135 5.62 1.66 -4.99
CA ALA A 135 5.06 2.68 -4.10
C ALA A 135 5.67 4.06 -4.32
N VAL A 136 4.90 5.10 -4.03
CA VAL A 136 5.45 6.43 -3.75
C VAL A 136 5.94 6.46 -2.31
N ASN A 137 7.21 6.72 -2.09
CA ASN A 137 7.82 6.78 -0.76
C ASN A 137 8.38 8.16 -0.39
N ASN A 138 8.76 8.94 -1.40
CA ASN A 138 9.28 10.30 -1.27
C ASN A 138 8.60 11.22 -2.27
N MET A 139 7.65 12.01 -1.81
CA MET A 139 6.87 12.91 -2.67
C MET A 139 7.73 13.99 -3.33
N LEU A 140 8.87 14.37 -2.71
CA LEU A 140 9.77 15.38 -3.27
C LEU A 140 10.44 14.88 -4.54
N SER A 141 10.98 13.66 -4.54
CA SER A 141 11.60 13.09 -5.73
C SER A 141 10.57 12.59 -6.75
N GLU A 142 9.41 12.10 -6.29
CA GLU A 142 8.33 11.63 -7.14
C GLU A 142 7.83 12.70 -8.10
N GLU A 143 7.58 13.91 -7.62
CA GLU A 143 7.09 15.01 -8.46
C GLU A 143 8.02 15.32 -9.64
N TRP A 144 9.34 15.15 -9.47
CA TRP A 144 10.32 15.46 -10.51
C TRP A 144 10.67 14.28 -11.43
N THR A 145 10.42 13.07 -11.01
CA THR A 145 10.90 11.87 -11.73
C THR A 145 9.77 11.03 -12.33
N SER A 146 8.53 11.23 -11.89
CA SER A 146 7.35 10.53 -12.41
C SER A 146 6.92 11.04 -13.78
N ASP A 147 6.42 10.13 -14.63
CA ASP A 147 5.77 10.47 -15.91
C ASP A 147 4.48 11.28 -15.73
N ILE A 148 3.91 11.26 -14.53
CA ILE A 148 2.73 12.07 -14.14
C ILE A 148 3.05 13.14 -13.10
N GLY A 149 4.30 13.53 -12.92
CA GLY A 149 4.72 14.49 -11.89
C GLY A 149 3.90 15.79 -11.89
N THR A 150 3.54 16.30 -13.08
CA THR A 150 2.69 17.49 -13.20
C THR A 150 1.25 17.27 -12.73
N VAL A 151 0.75 16.03 -12.71
CA VAL A 151 -0.59 15.68 -12.23
C VAL A 151 -0.69 15.89 -10.72
N PHE A 152 0.41 15.75 -9.99
CA PHE A 152 0.44 16.01 -8.54
C PHE A 152 0.01 17.45 -8.19
N ARG A 153 0.21 18.43 -9.08
CA ARG A 153 -0.33 19.78 -8.89
C ARG A 153 -1.85 19.82 -8.94
N VAL A 154 -2.47 18.96 -9.76
CA VAL A 154 -3.92 18.84 -9.81
C VAL A 154 -4.47 18.17 -8.54
N GLU A 155 -3.67 17.33 -7.91
CA GLU A 155 -4.03 16.59 -6.70
C GLU A 155 -3.71 17.39 -5.43
N HIS A 156 -2.52 17.97 -5.36
CA HIS A 156 -2.03 18.61 -4.14
C HIS A 156 -2.15 20.14 -4.16
N GLY A 157 -2.33 20.76 -5.34
CA GLY A 157 -2.37 22.19 -5.53
C GLY A 157 -0.96 22.78 -5.72
N PRO A 158 -0.35 23.43 -4.70
CA PRO A 158 1.02 23.91 -4.80
C PRO A 158 2.01 22.78 -5.07
N ASN A 159 3.05 23.05 -5.87
CA ASN A 159 4.17 22.10 -6.05
C ASN A 159 5.10 22.12 -4.84
N HIS A 160 6.08 21.21 -4.79
CA HIS A 160 6.92 21.11 -3.61
C HIS A 160 7.87 22.33 -3.41
N LEU A 161 8.18 23.12 -4.43
CA LEU A 161 8.92 24.39 -4.25
C LEU A 161 8.06 25.46 -3.58
N GLU A 162 6.75 25.37 -3.73
CA GLU A 162 5.78 26.32 -3.17
C GLU A 162 5.31 25.87 -1.77
N ASP A 163 5.30 24.55 -1.48
CA ASP A 163 4.86 23.97 -0.20
C ASP A 163 5.65 22.71 0.18
N GLU A 164 6.97 22.83 0.31
CA GLU A 164 7.84 21.71 0.67
C GLU A 164 7.38 20.98 1.94
N ALA A 165 6.90 21.72 2.94
CA ALA A 165 6.49 21.14 4.21
C ALA A 165 5.35 20.13 4.05
N GLU A 166 4.41 20.35 3.14
CA GLU A 166 3.31 19.42 2.87
C GLU A 166 3.81 18.17 2.14
N TYR A 167 4.69 18.31 1.16
CA TYR A 167 5.31 17.17 0.46
C TYR A 167 6.15 16.30 1.41
N VAL A 168 6.91 16.95 2.30
CA VAL A 168 7.64 16.25 3.38
C VAL A 168 6.68 15.49 4.29
N ARG A 169 5.57 16.11 4.72
CA ARG A 169 4.56 15.49 5.59
C ARG A 169 3.93 14.27 4.93
N MET A 170 3.61 14.34 3.64
CA MET A 170 3.02 13.25 2.87
C MET A 170 4.02 12.14 2.52
N SER A 171 5.33 12.32 2.72
CA SER A 171 6.35 11.35 2.32
C SER A 171 6.55 10.24 3.36
N PRO A 172 6.20 8.97 3.07
CA PRO A 172 6.36 7.84 4.00
C PRO A 172 7.80 7.66 4.51
N ILE A 173 8.80 7.96 3.69
CA ILE A 173 10.23 7.82 4.05
C ILE A 173 10.63 8.64 5.28
N ARG A 174 9.86 9.68 5.62
CA ARG A 174 10.09 10.48 6.84
C ARG A 174 9.89 9.69 8.13
N HIS A 175 9.12 8.62 8.05
CA HIS A 175 8.79 7.76 9.18
C HIS A 175 9.64 6.48 9.23
N VAL A 176 10.63 6.33 8.36
CA VAL A 176 11.43 5.10 8.19
C VAL A 176 12.09 4.62 9.49
N ARG A 177 12.46 5.53 10.40
CA ARG A 177 13.06 5.19 11.70
C ARG A 177 12.13 4.36 12.58
N ASN A 178 10.83 4.57 12.45
CA ASN A 178 9.78 3.94 13.27
C ASN A 178 9.29 2.61 12.68
N ILE A 179 9.79 2.22 11.51
CA ILE A 179 9.42 0.93 10.89
C ILE A 179 10.13 -0.19 11.65
N ASP A 180 9.35 -0.98 12.41
CA ASP A 180 9.84 -2.15 13.16
C ASP A 180 9.25 -3.46 12.62
N VAL A 181 8.25 -3.38 11.77
CA VAL A 181 7.63 -4.53 11.10
C VAL A 181 8.51 -5.01 9.93
N PRO A 182 8.65 -6.34 9.71
CA PRO A 182 9.30 -6.88 8.53
C PRO A 182 8.67 -6.36 7.25
N MET A 183 9.48 -5.88 6.30
CA MET A 183 9.02 -5.32 5.04
C MET A 183 9.50 -6.10 3.83
N LEU A 184 8.57 -6.35 2.91
CA LEU A 184 8.84 -6.76 1.55
C LEU A 184 8.63 -5.56 0.62
N ILE A 185 9.64 -5.23 -0.17
CA ILE A 185 9.56 -4.22 -1.23
C ILE A 185 9.59 -4.94 -2.58
N ILE A 186 8.65 -4.62 -3.47
CA ILE A 186 8.63 -5.13 -4.84
C ILE A 186 8.54 -3.93 -5.79
N HIS A 187 9.43 -3.88 -6.81
CA HIS A 187 9.41 -2.81 -7.78
C HIS A 187 9.95 -3.24 -9.15
N SER A 188 9.39 -2.66 -10.20
CA SER A 188 9.81 -2.88 -11.58
C SER A 188 10.85 -1.85 -12.02
N GLU A 189 11.87 -2.27 -12.79
CA GLU A 189 12.98 -1.38 -13.17
C GLU A 189 12.58 -0.28 -14.17
N ASN A 190 11.59 -0.56 -15.04
CA ASN A 190 11.09 0.38 -16.03
C ASN A 190 9.79 1.06 -15.59
N ASP A 191 9.55 1.16 -14.28
CA ASP A 191 8.42 1.90 -13.73
C ASP A 191 8.69 3.40 -13.88
N LEU A 192 7.92 4.07 -14.73
CA LEU A 192 8.00 5.52 -14.92
C LEU A 192 6.92 6.25 -14.12
N ARG A 193 5.91 5.53 -13.62
CA ARG A 193 4.81 6.09 -12.83
C ARG A 193 5.26 6.39 -11.40
N CYS A 194 5.82 5.37 -10.74
CA CYS A 194 6.56 5.49 -9.49
C CYS A 194 7.98 5.00 -9.79
N PRO A 195 8.92 5.89 -10.12
CA PRO A 195 10.25 5.46 -10.56
C PRO A 195 10.99 4.63 -9.51
N ILE A 196 11.87 3.76 -9.97
CA ILE A 196 12.57 2.75 -9.14
C ILE A 196 13.32 3.37 -7.94
N ASN A 197 13.76 4.64 -8.05
CA ASN A 197 14.40 5.35 -6.94
C ASN A 197 13.53 5.43 -5.69
N GLN A 198 12.19 5.42 -5.83
CA GLN A 198 11.27 5.41 -4.70
C GLN A 198 11.48 4.17 -3.80
N ALA A 199 11.67 3.01 -4.41
CA ALA A 199 11.99 1.77 -3.70
C ALA A 199 13.44 1.73 -3.22
N GLU A 200 14.39 2.22 -4.02
CA GLU A 200 15.81 2.25 -3.68
C GLU A 200 16.08 3.14 -2.46
N GLU A 201 15.48 4.35 -2.41
CA GLU A 201 15.58 5.25 -1.27
C GLU A 201 15.06 4.57 0.02
N LEU A 202 13.87 3.97 -0.04
CA LEU A 202 13.28 3.27 1.12
C LEU A 202 14.14 2.08 1.55
N PHE A 203 14.56 1.23 0.62
CA PHE A 203 15.37 0.06 0.91
C PHE A 203 16.70 0.44 1.56
N MET A 204 17.41 1.41 0.99
CA MET A 204 18.69 1.86 1.53
C MET A 204 18.54 2.47 2.93
N ALA A 205 17.50 3.28 3.15
CA ALA A 205 17.24 3.84 4.47
C ALA A 205 16.96 2.74 5.52
N LEU A 206 16.15 1.73 5.19
CA LEU A 206 15.86 0.60 6.08
C LEU A 206 17.11 -0.25 6.34
N ARG A 207 17.94 -0.50 5.33
CA ARG A 207 19.22 -1.24 5.48
C ARG A 207 20.19 -0.52 6.39
N LEU A 208 20.36 0.81 6.24
CA LEU A 208 21.20 1.63 7.11
C LEU A 208 20.72 1.59 8.57
N LEU A 209 19.41 1.51 8.77
CA LEU A 209 18.79 1.39 10.10
C LEU A 209 18.75 -0.06 10.62
N LYS A 210 19.30 -1.04 9.89
CA LYS A 210 19.34 -2.47 10.22
C LYS A 210 17.94 -3.07 10.43
N LYS A 211 16.94 -2.59 9.70
CA LYS A 211 15.57 -3.12 9.74
C LYS A 211 15.45 -4.42 8.92
N ASP A 212 14.47 -5.26 9.25
CA ASP A 212 14.15 -6.48 8.48
C ASP A 212 13.45 -6.09 7.17
N VAL A 213 14.21 -6.09 6.07
CA VAL A 213 13.71 -5.69 4.75
C VAL A 213 14.30 -6.58 3.65
N THR A 214 13.43 -7.01 2.73
CA THR A 214 13.77 -7.68 1.49
C THR A 214 13.27 -6.86 0.32
N PHE A 215 14.08 -6.74 -0.74
CA PHE A 215 13.73 -6.01 -1.96
C PHE A 215 13.88 -6.91 -3.18
N TYR A 216 12.78 -7.08 -3.93
CA TYR A 216 12.78 -7.73 -5.24
C TYR A 216 12.59 -6.71 -6.35
N ARG A 217 13.53 -6.73 -7.32
CA ARG A 217 13.50 -5.91 -8.52
C ARG A 217 13.11 -6.79 -9.69
N PHE A 218 12.17 -6.32 -10.51
CA PHE A 218 11.73 -7.03 -11.71
C PHE A 218 12.28 -6.33 -12.95
N PRO A 219 13.32 -6.90 -13.59
CA PRO A 219 13.94 -6.30 -14.76
C PRO A 219 12.99 -6.30 -15.96
N GLY A 220 13.02 -5.21 -16.74
CA GLY A 220 12.20 -5.08 -17.95
C GLY A 220 10.72 -4.81 -17.72
N GLU A 221 10.22 -4.91 -16.50
CA GLU A 221 8.82 -4.67 -16.15
C GLU A 221 8.53 -3.21 -15.87
N THR A 222 7.26 -2.82 -16.03
CA THR A 222 6.74 -1.47 -15.80
C THR A 222 5.86 -1.41 -14.57
N HIS A 223 5.20 -0.27 -14.33
CA HIS A 223 4.20 -0.09 -13.26
C HIS A 223 3.07 -1.14 -13.32
N GLU A 224 2.85 -1.72 -14.50
CA GLU A 224 1.76 -2.67 -14.78
C GLU A 224 2.14 -4.14 -14.53
N LEU A 225 3.28 -4.46 -13.93
CA LEU A 225 3.77 -5.83 -13.70
C LEU A 225 2.66 -6.81 -13.29
N SER A 226 1.87 -6.47 -12.27
CA SER A 226 0.83 -7.37 -11.75
C SER A 226 -0.33 -7.60 -12.71
N ARG A 227 -0.55 -6.69 -13.67
CA ARG A 227 -1.67 -6.70 -14.61
C ARG A 227 -1.29 -7.20 -16.00
N SER A 228 -0.22 -6.64 -16.57
CA SER A 228 0.20 -6.90 -17.95
C SER A 228 1.69 -7.25 -18.11
N GLY A 229 2.40 -7.45 -17.01
CA GLY A 229 3.78 -7.95 -17.03
C GLY A 229 3.90 -9.36 -17.61
N SER A 230 5.13 -9.80 -17.84
CA SER A 230 5.37 -11.14 -18.40
C SER A 230 4.72 -12.21 -17.51
N PRO A 231 4.16 -13.27 -18.09
CA PRO A 231 3.51 -14.33 -17.32
C PRO A 231 4.42 -14.93 -16.25
N LEU A 232 5.71 -15.10 -16.54
CA LEU A 232 6.70 -15.61 -15.60
C LEU A 232 6.85 -14.69 -14.37
N HIS A 233 7.07 -13.38 -14.60
CA HIS A 233 7.24 -12.43 -13.52
C HIS A 233 5.96 -12.25 -12.69
N ARG A 234 4.79 -12.33 -13.31
CA ARG A 234 3.51 -12.29 -12.57
C ARG A 234 3.37 -13.46 -11.60
N VAL A 235 3.76 -14.67 -12.03
CA VAL A 235 3.77 -15.88 -11.17
C VAL A 235 4.80 -15.72 -10.05
N GLN A 236 6.05 -15.38 -10.39
CA GLN A 236 7.12 -15.17 -9.41
C GLN A 236 6.73 -14.10 -8.37
N ARG A 237 6.16 -12.97 -8.80
CA ARG A 237 5.67 -11.94 -7.89
C ARG A 237 4.64 -12.50 -6.90
N ALA A 238 3.67 -13.28 -7.40
CA ALA A 238 2.63 -13.86 -6.56
C ALA A 238 3.22 -14.84 -5.52
N GLU A 239 4.13 -15.72 -5.95
CA GLU A 239 4.85 -16.65 -5.07
C GLU A 239 5.64 -15.92 -4.00
N ILE A 240 6.44 -14.91 -4.36
CA ILE A 240 7.22 -14.09 -3.42
C ILE A 240 6.33 -13.47 -2.35
N ILE A 241 5.18 -12.91 -2.73
CA ILE A 241 4.24 -12.29 -1.79
C ILE A 241 3.64 -13.35 -0.85
N LEU A 242 3.19 -14.48 -1.40
CA LEU A 242 2.58 -15.55 -0.60
C LEU A 242 3.59 -16.18 0.37
N ASP A 243 4.81 -16.46 -0.10
CA ASP A 243 5.89 -17.03 0.73
C ASP A 243 6.27 -16.07 1.87
N PHE A 244 6.40 -14.79 1.58
CA PHE A 244 6.70 -13.77 2.59
C PHE A 244 5.63 -13.76 3.68
N PHE A 245 4.36 -13.63 3.33
CA PHE A 245 3.30 -13.57 4.35
C PHE A 245 3.11 -14.92 5.06
N THR A 246 3.22 -16.03 4.36
CA THR A 246 3.14 -17.36 4.97
C THR A 246 4.24 -17.54 6.02
N SER A 247 5.46 -17.15 5.69
CA SER A 247 6.59 -17.27 6.63
C SER A 247 6.46 -16.36 7.85
N LYS A 248 5.89 -15.16 7.69
CA LYS A 248 5.80 -14.15 8.78
C LYS A 248 4.52 -14.28 9.62
N LEU A 249 3.42 -14.75 9.04
CA LEU A 249 2.12 -14.78 9.72
C LEU A 249 1.79 -16.17 10.31
N ASN A 250 2.46 -17.25 9.87
CA ASN A 250 2.25 -18.60 10.40
C ASN A 250 3.41 -19.05 11.32
N ALA A 251 4.38 -18.17 11.58
CA ALA A 251 5.50 -18.41 12.50
C ALA A 251 5.11 -18.17 13.96
#